data_aead2bc185c8a2e98d3d9fd113773dfd
#
_entry.id   aead2bc185c8a2e98d3d9fd113773dfd
#
_cell.length_a   1.000
_cell.length_b   1.000
_cell.length_c   1.000
_cell.angle_alpha   90.00
_cell.angle_beta   90.00
_cell.angle_gamma   90.00
#
_symmetry.space_group_name_H-M   'P 1'
#
loop_
_entity.id
_entity.type
_entity.pdbx_description
1 polymer ?
#
loop_
_entity_poly.entity_id
_entity_poly.type
_entity_poly.pdbx_seq_one_letter_code
_entity_poly.pdbx_strand_id
1 'polypeptide(L)'
;GGRMDYQAYYRKVEDGNYQAYYDAIAAAEPRDPQATARTRDADGTIPGQARERMFNIAGEIQNTSREFGVPLPPLLEGCTVVDLCCGSGRDTYLAAQLVGPSGKVIGVEPNAVRMRIGEKYLEKEMKQFGYDAPNVEFHAGCPEDLSFVPDGSVDVVISNCTFNESPDKARYIAEVRRILREGGEWYFTDVFADRRMQREISDNIDNVALRLGGAMYINDFRRIAQQLGFNDPRYLITNKTPVTEKEAALFDGTSFATITCRLVNTPYTSDVCEDYGEFVTYKGGLPDFPDYFLFDKDIKFGVGERRHVCNNVTSLVIPEFGGRYAAVFDYEGSRNRHAGDTHGDHIIKVAPDFDGVVDEDDQPVRVSCC
;
A
#
# COMPACT_ATOMS: atom_id res chain seq x y z
N GLY A 1 29.72 -5.94 13.58
CA GLY A 1 28.71 -6.52 12.74
C GLY A 1 28.76 -5.88 11.35
N GLY A 2 28.90 -6.70 10.31
CA GLY A 2 28.88 -6.20 8.93
C GLY A 2 27.48 -5.69 8.59
N ARG A 3 27.42 -4.67 7.75
CA ARG A 3 26.15 -4.16 7.19
C ARG A 3 25.53 -5.29 6.34
N MET A 4 24.24 -5.54 6.50
CA MET A 4 23.51 -6.55 5.71
C MET A 4 23.55 -6.17 4.22
N ASP A 5 23.82 -7.14 3.36
CA ASP A 5 23.65 -6.99 1.92
C ASP A 5 22.20 -7.26 1.54
N TYR A 6 21.40 -6.19 1.54
CA TYR A 6 19.98 -6.26 1.21
C TYR A 6 19.71 -6.80 -0.20
N GLN A 7 20.54 -6.42 -1.19
CA GLN A 7 20.36 -6.92 -2.56
C GLN A 7 20.56 -8.43 -2.65
N ALA A 8 21.58 -8.96 -1.95
CA ALA A 8 21.80 -10.41 -1.91
C ALA A 8 20.65 -11.13 -1.18
N TYR A 9 20.08 -10.52 -0.14
CA TYR A 9 18.93 -11.07 0.57
C TYR A 9 17.69 -11.14 -0.35
N TYR A 10 17.33 -10.05 -1.00
CA TYR A 10 16.18 -10.02 -1.91
C TYR A 10 16.31 -10.99 -3.08
N ARG A 11 17.51 -11.17 -3.63
CA ARG A 11 17.74 -12.20 -4.65
C ARG A 11 17.41 -13.61 -4.15
N LYS A 12 17.79 -13.95 -2.93
CA LYS A 12 17.46 -15.27 -2.35
C LYS A 12 15.97 -15.45 -2.13
N VAL A 13 15.28 -14.40 -1.65
CA VAL A 13 13.81 -14.44 -1.49
C VAL A 13 13.15 -14.65 -2.84
N GLU A 14 13.59 -13.95 -3.86
CA GLU A 14 13.03 -14.08 -5.20
C GLU A 14 13.28 -15.46 -5.82
N ASP A 15 14.49 -16.00 -5.68
CA ASP A 15 14.80 -17.36 -6.15
C ASP A 15 13.87 -18.37 -5.48
N GLY A 16 13.61 -18.25 -4.19
CA GLY A 16 12.63 -19.06 -3.46
C GLY A 16 11.19 -18.86 -3.96
N ASN A 17 10.79 -17.62 -4.24
CA ASN A 17 9.48 -17.31 -4.84
C ASN A 17 9.29 -17.97 -6.21
N TYR A 18 10.32 -17.95 -7.05
CA TYR A 18 10.29 -18.63 -8.35
C TYR A 18 10.15 -20.13 -8.20
N GLN A 19 10.92 -20.75 -7.33
CA GLN A 19 10.86 -22.17 -7.09
C GLN A 19 9.48 -22.58 -6.58
N ALA A 20 8.94 -21.90 -5.57
CA ALA A 20 7.62 -22.15 -5.03
C ALA A 20 6.51 -22.01 -6.09
N TYR A 21 6.64 -21.01 -6.98
CA TYR A 21 5.70 -20.80 -8.08
C TYR A 21 5.73 -21.95 -9.10
N TYR A 22 6.92 -22.37 -9.51
CA TYR A 22 7.06 -23.49 -10.43
C TYR A 22 6.68 -24.83 -9.82
N ASP A 23 6.98 -25.05 -8.55
CA ASP A 23 6.55 -26.24 -7.80
C ASP A 23 5.02 -26.29 -7.71
N ALA A 24 4.37 -25.16 -7.45
CA ALA A 24 2.93 -25.07 -7.44
C ALA A 24 2.31 -25.33 -8.84
N ILE A 25 2.93 -24.84 -9.90
CA ILE A 25 2.50 -25.15 -11.28
C ILE A 25 2.69 -26.63 -11.59
N ALA A 26 3.82 -27.21 -11.20
CA ALA A 26 4.12 -28.63 -11.45
C ALA A 26 3.26 -29.58 -10.61
N ALA A 27 2.87 -29.19 -9.40
CA ALA A 27 2.00 -29.96 -8.52
C ALA A 27 0.51 -29.81 -8.88
N ALA A 28 0.16 -28.82 -9.68
CA ALA A 28 -1.21 -28.56 -10.08
C ALA A 28 -1.67 -29.51 -11.18
N GLU A 29 -2.29 -30.61 -10.80
CA GLU A 29 -3.40 -31.16 -11.58
C GLU A 29 -4.68 -30.42 -11.19
N PRO A 30 -5.44 -30.00 -12.14
CA PRO A 30 -5.37 -28.73 -12.84
C PRO A 30 -5.52 -27.54 -11.89
N ARG A 31 -4.56 -26.63 -11.92
CA ARG A 31 -4.49 -25.29 -11.29
C ARG A 31 -5.29 -25.16 -9.99
N ASP A 32 -4.59 -25.33 -8.87
CA ASP A 32 -5.14 -24.93 -7.57
C ASP A 32 -5.62 -23.46 -7.65
N PRO A 33 -6.95 -23.20 -7.56
CA PRO A 33 -7.47 -21.84 -7.60
C PRO A 33 -6.87 -20.95 -6.51
N GLN A 34 -6.40 -21.53 -5.40
CA GLN A 34 -5.83 -20.81 -4.27
C GLN A 34 -4.41 -20.29 -4.54
N ALA A 35 -3.57 -21.05 -5.24
CA ALA A 35 -2.23 -20.58 -5.63
C ALA A 35 -2.32 -19.44 -6.66
N THR A 36 -3.31 -19.48 -7.55
CA THR A 36 -3.60 -18.40 -8.51
C THR A 36 -4.37 -17.24 -7.89
N ALA A 37 -5.16 -17.46 -6.85
CA ALA A 37 -5.92 -16.40 -6.17
C ALA A 37 -5.02 -15.40 -5.43
N ARG A 38 -3.82 -15.83 -5.00
CA ARG A 38 -2.83 -14.89 -4.40
C ARG A 38 -2.25 -13.90 -5.40
N THR A 39 -2.37 -14.17 -6.70
CA THR A 39 -1.81 -13.33 -7.77
C THR A 39 -2.86 -12.61 -8.60
N ARG A 40 -4.14 -12.81 -8.29
CA ARG A 40 -5.24 -12.17 -9.01
C ARG A 40 -5.98 -11.19 -8.12
N ASP A 41 -6.49 -10.15 -8.74
CA ASP A 41 -7.55 -9.31 -8.19
C ASP A 41 -8.81 -10.18 -8.00
N ALA A 42 -8.86 -10.85 -6.86
CA ALA A 42 -9.94 -11.81 -6.58
C ALA A 42 -11.30 -11.13 -6.47
N ASP A 43 -11.36 -9.80 -6.23
CA ASP A 43 -12.57 -9.12 -5.79
C ASP A 43 -12.95 -7.88 -6.60
N GLY A 44 -12.35 -7.66 -7.78
CA GLY A 44 -12.64 -6.47 -8.58
C GLY A 44 -12.17 -5.16 -7.93
N THR A 45 -11.16 -5.24 -7.06
CA THR A 45 -10.61 -4.10 -6.30
C THR A 45 -9.68 -3.22 -7.13
N ILE A 46 -9.35 -3.62 -8.36
CA ILE A 46 -8.57 -2.76 -9.25
C ILE A 46 -9.44 -1.55 -9.64
N PRO A 47 -8.97 -0.32 -9.34
CA PRO A 47 -9.67 0.88 -9.76
C PRO A 47 -9.95 0.87 -11.27
N GLY A 48 -11.13 1.35 -11.69
CA GLY A 48 -11.57 1.30 -13.08
C GLY A 48 -10.56 1.94 -14.03
N GLN A 49 -10.02 3.09 -13.65
CA GLN A 49 -8.97 3.77 -14.42
C GLN A 49 -7.69 2.94 -14.57
N ALA A 50 -7.26 2.25 -13.52
CA ALA A 50 -6.09 1.39 -13.58
C ALA A 50 -6.34 0.18 -14.48
N ARG A 51 -7.54 -0.42 -14.40
CA ARG A 51 -7.93 -1.57 -15.24
C ARG A 51 -7.87 -1.24 -16.72
N GLU A 52 -8.42 -0.10 -17.13
CA GLU A 52 -8.36 0.36 -18.52
C GLU A 52 -6.93 0.57 -19.00
N ARG A 53 -6.08 1.16 -18.16
CA ARG A 53 -4.68 1.46 -18.47
C ARG A 53 -3.77 0.23 -18.49
N MET A 54 -4.15 -0.86 -17.83
CA MET A 54 -3.40 -2.14 -17.92
C MET A 54 -3.30 -2.64 -19.36
N PHE A 55 -4.30 -2.41 -20.19
CA PHE A 55 -4.27 -2.81 -21.59
C PHE A 55 -3.19 -2.10 -22.43
N ASN A 56 -2.70 -0.96 -21.93
CA ASN A 56 -1.63 -0.21 -22.59
C ASN A 56 -0.22 -0.69 -22.20
N ILE A 57 -0.09 -1.64 -21.28
CA ILE A 57 1.19 -2.14 -20.79
C ILE A 57 1.58 -3.43 -21.51
N ALA A 58 2.86 -3.54 -21.87
CA ALA A 58 3.40 -4.71 -22.56
C ALA A 58 3.09 -6.02 -21.84
N GLY A 59 2.68 -7.04 -22.61
CA GLY A 59 2.30 -8.33 -22.07
C GLY A 59 3.41 -9.03 -21.28
N GLU A 60 4.67 -8.86 -21.66
CA GLU A 60 5.81 -9.42 -20.92
C GLU A 60 5.90 -8.85 -19.50
N ILE A 61 5.67 -7.54 -19.34
CA ILE A 61 5.62 -6.89 -18.02
C ILE A 61 4.48 -7.47 -17.18
N GLN A 62 3.28 -7.57 -17.75
CA GLN A 62 2.12 -8.12 -17.03
C GLN A 62 2.28 -9.59 -16.66
N ASN A 63 2.89 -10.40 -17.56
CA ASN A 63 3.07 -11.83 -17.34
C ASN A 63 4.16 -12.15 -16.31
N THR A 64 5.10 -11.24 -16.09
CA THR A 64 6.15 -11.37 -15.04
C THR A 64 5.77 -10.74 -13.72
N SER A 65 4.61 -10.07 -13.67
CA SER A 65 4.10 -9.41 -12.48
C SER A 65 3.47 -10.43 -11.52
N ARG A 66 3.75 -10.26 -10.22
CA ARG A 66 3.27 -11.15 -9.15
C ARG A 66 2.57 -10.41 -8.03
N GLU A 67 2.19 -9.20 -8.32
CA GLU A 67 1.57 -8.27 -7.38
C GLU A 67 0.12 -8.68 -7.10
N PHE A 68 -0.38 -8.28 -5.92
CA PHE A 68 -1.78 -8.40 -5.53
C PHE A 68 -2.52 -7.11 -5.83
N GLY A 69 -3.64 -7.17 -6.55
CA GLY A 69 -4.42 -5.98 -6.85
C GLY A 69 -3.58 -4.85 -7.47
N VAL A 70 -3.97 -3.63 -7.22
CA VAL A 70 -3.27 -2.40 -7.66
C VAL A 70 -3.35 -1.34 -6.55
N PRO A 71 -2.30 -1.18 -5.73
CA PRO A 71 -2.28 -0.20 -4.64
C PRO A 71 -1.95 1.19 -5.17
N LEU A 72 -2.85 1.79 -5.91
CA LEU A 72 -2.74 3.15 -6.44
C LEU A 72 -3.80 4.05 -5.79
N PRO A 73 -3.40 5.06 -5.01
CA PRO A 73 -4.33 6.00 -4.45
C PRO A 73 -4.90 6.95 -5.52
N PRO A 74 -6.04 7.60 -5.30
CA PRO A 74 -6.56 8.61 -6.21
C PRO A 74 -5.70 9.89 -6.22
N LEU A 75 -5.98 10.79 -7.18
CA LEU A 75 -5.33 12.10 -7.32
C LEU A 75 -3.81 12.01 -7.50
N LEU A 76 -3.38 11.24 -8.49
CA LEU A 76 -1.96 11.09 -8.82
C LEU A 76 -1.46 12.11 -9.85
N GLU A 77 -2.34 12.85 -10.54
CA GLU A 77 -1.93 13.81 -11.58
C GLU A 77 -0.88 14.80 -11.06
N GLY A 78 0.23 14.89 -11.78
CA GLY A 78 1.35 15.76 -11.44
C GLY A 78 2.23 15.30 -10.27
N CYS A 79 1.91 14.18 -9.62
CA CYS A 79 2.67 13.69 -8.48
C CYS A 79 4.02 13.08 -8.86
N THR A 80 4.94 13.12 -7.91
CA THR A 80 6.13 12.28 -7.86
C THR A 80 5.82 11.02 -7.05
N VAL A 81 5.89 9.86 -7.69
CA VAL A 81 5.59 8.55 -7.10
C VAL A 81 6.86 7.71 -7.05
N VAL A 82 7.09 7.01 -5.94
CA VAL A 82 8.12 5.95 -5.82
C VAL A 82 7.41 4.62 -5.68
N ASP A 83 7.77 3.67 -6.55
CA ASP A 83 7.28 2.28 -6.54
C ASP A 83 8.38 1.37 -6.01
N LEU A 84 8.20 0.81 -4.81
CA LEU A 84 9.20 0.02 -4.12
C LEU A 84 9.09 -1.47 -4.47
N CYS A 85 10.23 -2.06 -4.83
CA CYS A 85 10.34 -3.41 -5.37
C CYS A 85 9.40 -3.61 -6.56
N CYS A 86 9.53 -2.70 -7.52
CA CYS A 86 8.61 -2.56 -8.67
C CYS A 86 8.62 -3.74 -9.65
N GLY A 87 9.53 -4.70 -9.47
CA GLY A 87 9.67 -5.84 -10.37
C GLY A 87 9.97 -5.42 -11.80
N SER A 88 9.16 -5.88 -12.73
CA SER A 88 9.21 -5.48 -14.14
C SER A 88 8.45 -4.19 -14.46
N GLY A 89 7.85 -3.54 -13.46
CA GLY A 89 7.30 -2.20 -13.58
C GLY A 89 5.82 -2.12 -13.95
N ARG A 90 4.99 -3.15 -13.67
CA ARG A 90 3.54 -3.07 -13.94
C ARG A 90 2.90 -1.87 -13.24
N ASP A 91 3.07 -1.76 -11.93
CA ASP A 91 2.48 -0.69 -11.13
C ASP A 91 3.17 0.65 -11.41
N THR A 92 4.48 0.63 -11.70
CA THR A 92 5.25 1.80 -12.18
C THR A 92 4.62 2.40 -13.44
N TYR A 93 4.34 1.60 -14.46
CA TYR A 93 3.75 2.08 -15.71
C TYR A 93 2.27 2.43 -15.58
N LEU A 94 1.53 1.78 -14.68
CA LEU A 94 0.18 2.21 -14.33
C LEU A 94 0.21 3.60 -13.68
N ALA A 95 1.08 3.80 -12.71
CA ALA A 95 1.27 5.10 -12.05
C ALA A 95 1.71 6.18 -13.06
N ALA A 96 2.62 5.84 -13.99
CA ALA A 96 3.09 6.76 -15.03
C ALA A 96 1.97 7.34 -15.90
N GLN A 97 0.96 6.52 -16.22
CA GLN A 97 -0.22 6.97 -16.95
C GLN A 97 -1.15 7.85 -16.11
N LEU A 98 -1.17 7.66 -14.79
CA LEU A 98 -2.04 8.41 -13.87
C LEU A 98 -1.41 9.72 -13.41
N VAL A 99 -0.09 9.78 -13.25
CA VAL A 99 0.60 11.04 -12.93
C VAL A 99 0.69 11.97 -14.13
N GLY A 100 0.56 11.44 -15.34
CA GLY A 100 0.61 12.20 -16.58
C GLY A 100 2.02 12.68 -16.94
N PRO A 101 2.17 13.44 -18.05
CA PRO A 101 3.46 13.87 -18.54
C PRO A 101 4.18 14.88 -17.65
N SER A 102 3.47 15.55 -16.75
CA SER A 102 4.05 16.48 -15.76
C SER A 102 4.45 15.85 -14.44
N GLY A 103 3.99 14.62 -14.19
CA GLY A 103 4.38 13.84 -13.01
C GLY A 103 5.65 13.02 -13.26
N LYS A 104 6.06 12.27 -12.24
CA LYS A 104 7.24 11.41 -12.29
C LYS A 104 7.02 10.14 -11.49
N VAL A 105 7.52 9.02 -12.01
CA VAL A 105 7.52 7.75 -11.28
C VAL A 105 8.94 7.20 -11.22
N ILE A 106 9.36 6.80 -10.04
CA ILE A 106 10.66 6.16 -9.77
C ILE A 106 10.39 4.74 -9.34
N GLY A 107 10.71 3.77 -10.20
CA GLY A 107 10.69 2.35 -9.87
C GLY A 107 11.99 1.95 -9.21
N VAL A 108 11.93 1.37 -8.02
CA VAL A 108 13.09 0.87 -7.28
C VAL A 108 13.01 -0.65 -7.21
N GLU A 109 14.03 -1.36 -7.68
CA GLU A 109 14.02 -2.82 -7.74
C GLU A 109 15.37 -3.41 -7.31
N PRO A 110 15.39 -4.32 -6.31
CA PRO A 110 16.62 -5.00 -5.90
C PRO A 110 17.20 -5.94 -6.96
N ASN A 111 16.33 -6.53 -7.79
CA ASN A 111 16.75 -7.46 -8.85
C ASN A 111 16.91 -6.75 -10.19
N ALA A 112 18.17 -6.48 -10.56
CA ALA A 112 18.48 -5.81 -11.81
C ALA A 112 17.99 -6.57 -13.08
N VAL A 113 17.79 -7.88 -13.01
CA VAL A 113 17.29 -8.68 -14.15
C VAL A 113 15.81 -8.35 -14.40
N ARG A 114 15.01 -8.30 -13.35
CA ARG A 114 13.59 -7.89 -13.45
C ARG A 114 13.45 -6.45 -13.90
N MET A 115 14.23 -5.55 -13.31
CA MET A 115 14.23 -4.14 -13.66
C MET A 115 14.51 -3.91 -15.16
N ARG A 116 15.45 -4.66 -15.74
CA ARG A 116 15.77 -4.58 -17.17
C ARG A 116 14.59 -4.92 -18.08
N ILE A 117 13.64 -5.74 -17.64
CA ILE A 117 12.40 -5.97 -18.40
C ILE A 117 11.61 -4.67 -18.49
N GLY A 118 11.44 -3.94 -17.38
CA GLY A 118 10.81 -2.63 -17.36
C GLY A 118 11.54 -1.63 -18.27
N GLU A 119 12.84 -1.50 -18.10
CA GLU A 119 13.68 -0.57 -18.89
C GLU A 119 13.62 -0.86 -20.40
N LYS A 120 13.59 -2.12 -20.80
CA LYS A 120 13.45 -2.55 -22.19
C LYS A 120 12.22 -1.96 -22.88
N TYR A 121 11.14 -1.78 -22.13
CA TYR A 121 9.87 -1.29 -22.67
C TYR A 121 9.68 0.23 -22.52
N LEU A 122 10.59 0.95 -21.87
CA LEU A 122 10.41 2.35 -21.53
C LEU A 122 10.03 3.23 -22.74
N GLU A 123 10.77 3.17 -23.81
CA GLU A 123 10.49 3.95 -25.02
C GLU A 123 9.14 3.60 -25.64
N LYS A 124 8.84 2.30 -25.72
CA LYS A 124 7.57 1.80 -26.25
C LYS A 124 6.38 2.27 -25.41
N GLU A 125 6.47 2.16 -24.08
CA GLU A 125 5.41 2.57 -23.18
C GLU A 125 5.19 4.09 -23.24
N MET A 126 6.25 4.91 -23.22
CA MET A 126 6.13 6.35 -23.36
C MET A 126 5.42 6.75 -24.66
N LYS A 127 5.78 6.12 -25.76
CA LYS A 127 5.12 6.34 -27.06
C LYS A 127 3.65 5.90 -27.03
N GLN A 128 3.36 4.75 -26.39
CA GLN A 128 1.99 4.24 -26.23
C GLN A 128 1.11 5.19 -25.41
N PHE A 129 1.70 5.83 -24.37
CA PHE A 129 1.00 6.81 -23.53
C PHE A 129 0.89 8.20 -24.19
N GLY A 130 1.59 8.43 -25.30
CA GLY A 130 1.61 9.74 -25.98
C GLY A 130 2.50 10.76 -25.30
N TYR A 131 3.58 10.34 -24.62
CA TYR A 131 4.50 11.21 -23.92
C TYR A 131 5.74 11.48 -24.75
N ASP A 132 6.09 12.77 -24.90
CA ASP A 132 7.27 13.23 -25.66
C ASP A 132 8.59 12.97 -24.92
N ALA A 133 8.53 12.87 -23.60
CA ALA A 133 9.67 12.58 -22.74
C ALA A 133 9.30 11.54 -21.67
N PRO A 134 10.25 10.71 -21.23
CA PRO A 134 9.99 9.74 -20.17
C PRO A 134 9.65 10.43 -18.85
N ASN A 135 8.57 9.96 -18.21
CA ASN A 135 8.21 10.32 -16.85
C ASN A 135 8.48 9.16 -15.86
N VAL A 136 9.19 8.13 -16.29
CA VAL A 136 9.60 6.97 -15.50
C VAL A 136 11.12 6.88 -15.44
N GLU A 137 11.64 6.60 -14.26
CA GLU A 137 13.04 6.20 -14.02
C GLU A 137 13.08 4.90 -13.26
N PHE A 138 14.01 4.01 -13.59
CA PHE A 138 14.27 2.78 -12.84
C PHE A 138 15.62 2.88 -12.13
N HIS A 139 15.65 2.46 -10.86
CA HIS A 139 16.85 2.41 -10.04
C HIS A 139 17.03 1.04 -9.40
N ALA A 140 18.21 0.45 -9.58
CA ALA A 140 18.60 -0.71 -8.82
C ALA A 140 18.87 -0.31 -7.36
N GLY A 141 18.08 -0.86 -6.43
CA GLY A 141 18.18 -0.49 -5.02
C GLY A 141 17.20 -1.26 -4.16
N CYS A 142 17.29 -1.04 -2.87
CA CYS A 142 16.43 -1.68 -1.87
C CYS A 142 15.66 -0.64 -1.06
N PRO A 143 14.46 -0.95 -0.58
CA PRO A 143 13.66 -0.01 0.21
C PRO A 143 14.34 0.47 1.50
N GLU A 144 15.29 -0.29 2.01
CA GLU A 144 16.07 0.03 3.21
C GLU A 144 17.19 1.06 2.96
N ASP A 145 17.47 1.39 1.71
CA ASP A 145 18.48 2.41 1.33
C ASP A 145 18.01 3.17 0.07
N LEU A 146 17.25 4.23 0.29
CA LEU A 146 16.76 5.14 -0.74
C LEU A 146 17.56 6.45 -0.79
N SER A 147 18.86 6.39 -0.46
CA SER A 147 19.73 7.57 -0.35
C SER A 147 19.82 8.41 -1.63
N PHE A 148 19.51 7.83 -2.78
CA PHE A 148 19.42 8.53 -4.07
C PHE A 148 18.13 9.34 -4.26
N VAL A 149 17.11 9.16 -3.38
CA VAL A 149 15.90 9.96 -3.37
C VAL A 149 16.03 11.04 -2.27
N PRO A 150 15.91 12.33 -2.62
CA PRO A 150 16.01 13.41 -1.63
C PRO A 150 14.91 13.34 -0.56
N ASP A 151 15.22 13.84 0.64
CA ASP A 151 14.25 13.98 1.73
C ASP A 151 13.06 14.83 1.30
N GLY A 152 11.86 14.41 1.66
CA GLY A 152 10.64 15.19 1.46
C GLY A 152 10.32 15.52 -0.01
N SER A 153 10.80 14.74 -0.97
CA SER A 153 10.65 15.01 -2.40
C SER A 153 9.54 14.23 -3.10
N VAL A 154 8.90 13.30 -2.39
CA VAL A 154 7.94 12.34 -2.95
C VAL A 154 6.54 12.60 -2.44
N ASP A 155 5.56 12.64 -3.32
CA ASP A 155 4.14 12.79 -2.98
C ASP A 155 3.53 11.48 -2.50
N VAL A 156 3.84 10.38 -3.18
CA VAL A 156 3.28 9.07 -2.92
C VAL A 156 4.35 8.00 -3.03
N VAL A 157 4.40 7.13 -2.05
CA VAL A 157 5.13 5.87 -2.13
C VAL A 157 4.11 4.74 -2.27
N ILE A 158 4.32 3.87 -3.24
CA ILE A 158 3.53 2.64 -3.40
C ILE A 158 4.43 1.42 -3.23
N SER A 159 3.84 0.34 -2.75
CA SER A 159 4.47 -0.98 -2.75
C SER A 159 3.41 -2.08 -2.76
N ASN A 160 3.75 -3.22 -3.34
CA ASN A 160 2.81 -4.29 -3.58
C ASN A 160 3.42 -5.64 -3.19
N CYS A 161 3.09 -6.10 -1.98
CA CYS A 161 3.56 -7.35 -1.39
C CYS A 161 5.08 -7.47 -1.26
N THR A 162 5.73 -6.40 -0.84
CA THR A 162 7.20 -6.34 -0.73
C THR A 162 7.68 -5.96 0.66
N PHE A 163 6.83 -5.31 1.46
CA PHE A 163 7.17 -4.93 2.83
C PHE A 163 7.39 -6.15 3.72
N ASN A 164 6.56 -7.20 3.58
CA ASN A 164 6.71 -8.43 4.37
C ASN A 164 7.98 -9.21 4.00
N GLU A 165 8.53 -9.03 2.80
CA GLU A 165 9.79 -9.63 2.37
C GLU A 165 11.03 -8.91 2.95
N SER A 166 10.87 -7.69 3.46
CA SER A 166 11.98 -6.90 4.00
C SER A 166 12.62 -7.56 5.22
N PRO A 167 13.95 -7.67 5.24
CA PRO A 167 14.68 -8.15 6.41
C PRO A 167 14.81 -7.10 7.52
N ASP A 168 14.54 -5.83 7.22
CA ASP A 168 14.63 -4.70 8.15
C ASP A 168 13.44 -3.75 7.97
N LYS A 169 12.31 -4.16 8.51
CA LYS A 169 11.05 -3.42 8.38
C LYS A 169 11.08 -2.03 8.99
N ALA A 170 11.85 -1.85 10.07
CA ALA A 170 12.00 -0.54 10.68
C ALA A 170 12.74 0.43 9.75
N ARG A 171 13.80 -0.03 9.12
CA ARG A 171 14.56 0.75 8.15
C ARG A 171 13.75 1.06 6.91
N TYR A 172 13.00 0.08 6.41
CA TYR A 172 12.06 0.27 5.30
C TYR A 172 11.08 1.42 5.60
N ILE A 173 10.36 1.37 6.73
CA ILE A 173 9.41 2.42 7.13
C ILE A 173 10.10 3.77 7.29
N ALA A 174 11.29 3.79 7.91
CA ALA A 174 12.04 5.04 8.12
C ALA A 174 12.45 5.71 6.81
N GLU A 175 12.91 4.94 5.81
CA GLU A 175 13.25 5.47 4.50
C GLU A 175 12.01 5.96 3.73
N VAL A 176 10.91 5.22 3.77
CA VAL A 176 9.63 5.66 3.20
C VAL A 176 9.22 7.01 3.79
N ARG A 177 9.27 7.14 5.11
CA ARG A 177 8.90 8.39 5.79
C ARG A 177 9.84 9.55 5.42
N ARG A 178 11.14 9.27 5.33
CA ARG A 178 12.16 10.28 4.99
C ARG A 178 11.93 10.90 3.62
N ILE A 179 11.65 10.07 2.60
CA ILE A 179 11.46 10.56 1.22
C ILE A 179 10.10 11.23 0.98
N LEU A 180 9.07 10.87 1.75
CA LEU A 180 7.75 11.49 1.64
C LEU A 180 7.79 12.95 2.10
N ARG A 181 7.23 13.86 1.28
CA ARG A 181 6.98 15.22 1.71
C ARG A 181 5.95 15.26 2.84
N GLU A 182 5.85 16.39 3.51
CA GLU A 182 4.75 16.61 4.44
C GLU A 182 3.40 16.55 3.69
N GLY A 183 2.45 15.79 4.23
CA GLY A 183 1.17 15.48 3.58
C GLY A 183 1.23 14.39 2.52
N GLY A 184 2.42 13.89 2.18
CA GLY A 184 2.57 12.74 1.27
C GLY A 184 2.13 11.44 1.93
N GLU A 185 1.80 10.43 1.13
CA GLU A 185 1.29 9.17 1.64
C GLU A 185 2.04 7.95 1.15
N TRP A 186 2.17 6.96 2.01
CA TRP A 186 2.51 5.59 1.66
C TRP A 186 1.23 4.79 1.51
N TYR A 187 0.98 4.30 0.31
CA TYR A 187 -0.21 3.54 -0.05
C TYR A 187 0.22 2.18 -0.59
N PHE A 188 -0.06 1.11 0.12
CA PHE A 188 0.48 -0.19 -0.22
C PHE A 188 -0.44 -1.34 0.15
N THR A 189 -0.25 -2.48 -0.52
CA THR A 189 -0.92 -3.73 -0.19
C THR A 189 0.14 -4.75 0.24
N ASP A 190 -0.12 -5.44 1.35
CA ASP A 190 0.73 -6.52 1.81
C ASP A 190 -0.04 -7.58 2.61
N VAL A 191 0.62 -8.69 2.93
CA VAL A 191 0.07 -9.75 3.76
C VAL A 191 0.48 -9.53 5.21
N PHE A 192 -0.48 -9.60 6.11
CA PHE A 192 -0.29 -9.48 7.55
C PHE A 192 -0.79 -10.72 8.28
N ALA A 193 -0.27 -10.95 9.47
CA ALA A 193 -0.64 -12.06 10.34
C ALA A 193 -1.51 -11.60 11.50
N ASP A 194 -2.40 -12.48 11.99
CA ASP A 194 -3.28 -12.24 13.13
C ASP A 194 -2.53 -12.32 14.48
N ARG A 195 -1.31 -12.84 14.46
CA ARG A 195 -0.45 -13.06 15.63
C ARG A 195 1.02 -13.00 15.29
N ARG A 196 1.88 -12.94 16.31
CA ARG A 196 3.33 -13.10 16.12
C ARG A 196 3.65 -14.56 15.84
N MET A 197 4.36 -14.80 14.75
CA MET A 197 4.92 -16.11 14.46
C MET A 197 6.22 -16.33 15.23
N GLN A 198 6.56 -17.59 15.49
CA GLN A 198 7.85 -17.96 16.05
C GLN A 198 8.97 -17.58 15.10
N ARG A 199 10.13 -17.17 15.63
CA ARG A 199 11.27 -16.72 14.82
C ARG A 199 11.78 -17.78 13.87
N GLU A 200 11.76 -19.03 14.28
CA GLU A 200 12.15 -20.17 13.45
C GLU A 200 11.30 -20.27 12.16
N ILE A 201 10.07 -19.77 12.21
CA ILE A 201 9.16 -19.71 11.07
C ILE A 201 9.38 -18.43 10.29
N SER A 202 9.39 -17.27 10.97
CA SER A 202 9.42 -15.96 10.32
C SER A 202 10.78 -15.58 9.73
N ASP A 203 11.88 -16.08 10.33
CA ASP A 203 13.24 -15.80 9.87
C ASP A 203 13.71 -16.79 8.79
N ASN A 204 12.93 -17.84 8.51
CA ASN A 204 13.24 -18.80 7.46
C ASN A 204 12.96 -18.18 6.08
N ILE A 205 14.01 -18.07 5.27
CA ILE A 205 13.94 -17.43 3.96
C ILE A 205 12.97 -18.12 2.99
N ASP A 206 12.84 -19.45 3.08
CA ASP A 206 11.89 -20.20 2.24
C ASP A 206 10.44 -19.84 2.61
N ASN A 207 10.17 -19.64 3.90
CA ASN A 207 8.86 -19.19 4.37
C ASN A 207 8.57 -17.74 3.96
N VAL A 208 9.58 -16.87 3.99
CA VAL A 208 9.48 -15.50 3.47
C VAL A 208 9.18 -15.53 1.96
N ALA A 209 9.85 -16.39 1.22
CA ALA A 209 9.63 -16.59 -0.21
C ALA A 209 8.20 -17.08 -0.54
N LEU A 210 7.52 -17.75 0.38
CA LEU A 210 6.09 -18.07 0.26
C LEU A 210 5.17 -16.85 0.44
N ARG A 211 5.73 -15.67 0.74
CA ARG A 211 5.02 -14.41 1.06
C ARG A 211 4.17 -14.46 2.33
N LEU A 212 4.39 -15.45 3.17
CA LEU A 212 3.69 -15.63 4.44
C LEU A 212 4.64 -15.52 5.64
N GLY A 213 5.86 -16.07 5.55
CA GLY A 213 6.80 -16.09 6.68
C GLY A 213 7.19 -14.70 7.16
N GLY A 214 7.37 -13.75 6.26
CA GLY A 214 7.68 -12.37 6.60
C GLY A 214 6.48 -11.52 7.03
N ALA A 215 5.26 -12.07 6.97
CA ALA A 215 4.05 -11.33 7.33
C ALA A 215 4.07 -10.91 8.80
N MET A 216 4.05 -9.60 9.03
CA MET A 216 4.10 -9.05 10.38
C MET A 216 2.73 -9.16 11.07
N TYR A 217 2.74 -9.39 12.39
CA TYR A 217 1.53 -9.21 13.18
C TYR A 217 1.02 -7.78 13.05
N ILE A 218 -0.24 -7.63 12.67
CA ILE A 218 -0.79 -6.31 12.29
C ILE A 218 -0.66 -5.25 13.39
N ASN A 219 -0.79 -5.64 14.67
CA ASN A 219 -0.63 -4.70 15.77
C ASN A 219 0.84 -4.31 16.01
N ASP A 220 1.80 -5.17 15.67
CA ASP A 220 3.21 -4.81 15.71
C ASP A 220 3.58 -3.85 14.57
N PHE A 221 3.01 -4.06 13.38
CA PHE A 221 3.12 -3.10 12.30
C PHE A 221 2.61 -1.71 12.72
N ARG A 222 1.42 -1.63 13.32
CA ARG A 222 0.88 -0.36 13.81
C ARG A 222 1.83 0.31 14.80
N ARG A 223 2.33 -0.44 15.79
CA ARG A 223 3.24 0.10 16.80
C ARG A 223 4.53 0.66 16.21
N ILE A 224 5.17 -0.09 15.30
CA ILE A 224 6.43 0.35 14.68
C ILE A 224 6.19 1.54 13.75
N ALA A 225 5.10 1.57 13.00
CA ALA A 225 4.73 2.69 12.16
C ALA A 225 4.54 3.97 13.01
N GLN A 226 3.83 3.88 14.12
CA GLN A 226 3.63 5.00 15.06
C GLN A 226 4.95 5.45 15.69
N GLN A 227 5.81 4.53 16.14
CA GLN A 227 7.14 4.84 16.68
C GLN A 227 8.02 5.59 15.67
N LEU A 228 7.85 5.31 14.38
CA LEU A 228 8.58 5.95 13.30
C LEU A 228 7.87 7.18 12.72
N GLY A 229 6.76 7.62 13.34
CA GLY A 229 6.10 8.90 13.06
C GLY A 229 4.91 8.83 12.10
N PHE A 230 4.45 7.65 11.72
CA PHE A 230 3.15 7.48 11.10
C PHE A 230 2.10 7.21 12.18
N ASN A 231 1.54 8.28 12.75
CA ASN A 231 0.70 8.19 13.95
C ASN A 231 -0.65 7.50 13.70
N ASP A 232 -1.17 7.55 12.47
CA ASP A 232 -2.51 7.10 12.12
C ASP A 232 -2.53 6.14 10.90
N PRO A 233 -2.00 4.91 11.01
CA PRO A 233 -2.12 3.92 9.95
C PRO A 233 -3.59 3.55 9.70
N ARG A 234 -4.04 3.64 8.44
CA ARG A 234 -5.40 3.30 8.02
C ARG A 234 -5.40 2.07 7.14
N TYR A 235 -6.45 1.26 7.27
CA TYR A 235 -6.67 0.03 6.50
C TYR A 235 -7.91 0.24 5.63
N LEU A 236 -7.75 0.07 4.29
CA LEU A 236 -8.82 0.36 3.34
C LEU A 236 -9.55 -0.90 2.90
N ILE A 237 -8.81 -1.92 2.54
CA ILE A 237 -9.31 -3.18 2.00
C ILE A 237 -8.64 -4.29 2.78
N THR A 238 -9.43 -5.27 3.20
CA THR A 238 -8.93 -6.45 3.91
C THR A 238 -9.56 -7.69 3.29
N ASN A 239 -8.72 -8.58 2.80
CA ASN A 239 -9.13 -9.84 2.23
C ASN A 239 -8.42 -10.98 2.95
N LYS A 240 -9.15 -12.02 3.32
CA LYS A 240 -8.54 -13.23 3.87
C LYS A 240 -7.58 -13.82 2.85
N THR A 241 -6.33 -14.05 3.24
CA THR A 241 -5.37 -14.74 2.40
C THR A 241 -5.56 -16.24 2.55
N PRO A 242 -5.97 -16.96 1.49
CA PRO A 242 -6.14 -18.38 1.55
C PRO A 242 -4.78 -19.07 1.77
N VAL A 243 -4.78 -20.11 2.59
CA VAL A 243 -3.63 -20.98 2.84
C VAL A 243 -4.02 -22.42 2.60
N THR A 244 -3.10 -23.20 2.05
CA THR A 244 -3.28 -24.65 1.92
C THR A 244 -3.17 -25.32 3.28
N GLU A 245 -3.65 -26.56 3.40
CA GLU A 245 -3.49 -27.35 4.63
C GLU A 245 -2.01 -27.50 5.04
N LYS A 246 -1.13 -27.66 4.06
CA LYS A 246 0.33 -27.75 4.29
C LYS A 246 0.88 -26.44 4.88
N GLU A 247 0.47 -25.30 4.35
CA GLU A 247 0.86 -24.00 4.87
C GLU A 247 0.25 -23.73 6.24
N ALA A 248 -1.02 -24.06 6.46
CA ALA A 248 -1.65 -23.92 7.77
C ALA A 248 -0.88 -24.70 8.86
N ALA A 249 -0.41 -25.91 8.53
CA ALA A 249 0.44 -26.68 9.43
C ALA A 249 1.84 -26.04 9.62
N LEU A 250 2.45 -25.52 8.53
CA LEU A 250 3.75 -24.87 8.56
C LEU A 250 3.74 -23.60 9.42
N PHE A 251 2.67 -22.83 9.36
CA PHE A 251 2.51 -21.54 10.05
C PHE A 251 1.74 -21.64 11.37
N ASP A 252 1.62 -22.83 11.95
CA ASP A 252 1.01 -23.09 13.27
C ASP A 252 -0.39 -22.47 13.42
N GLY A 253 -1.23 -22.63 12.39
CA GLY A 253 -2.60 -22.12 12.39
C GLY A 253 -2.72 -20.58 12.37
N THR A 254 -1.66 -19.87 12.02
CA THR A 254 -1.70 -18.43 11.83
C THR A 254 -2.64 -18.08 10.67
N SER A 255 -3.54 -17.11 10.92
CA SER A 255 -4.39 -16.56 9.88
C SER A 255 -3.72 -15.36 9.22
N PHE A 256 -3.89 -15.26 7.91
CA PHE A 256 -3.30 -14.20 7.10
C PHE A 256 -4.37 -13.40 6.38
N ALA A 257 -4.13 -12.10 6.26
CA ALA A 257 -4.96 -11.20 5.48
C ALA A 257 -4.10 -10.33 4.57
N THR A 258 -4.55 -10.14 3.33
CA THR A 258 -4.01 -9.16 2.40
C THR A 258 -4.71 -7.84 2.68
N ILE A 259 -3.94 -6.82 3.05
CA ILE A 259 -4.48 -5.55 3.52
C ILE A 259 -3.89 -4.41 2.70
N THR A 260 -4.76 -3.53 2.21
CA THR A 260 -4.34 -2.24 1.63
C THR A 260 -4.30 -1.19 2.73
N CYS A 261 -3.15 -0.57 2.89
CA CYS A 261 -2.86 0.41 3.95
C CYS A 261 -2.62 1.80 3.37
N ARG A 262 -2.99 2.81 4.16
CA ARG A 262 -2.68 4.23 3.94
C ARG A 262 -2.00 4.80 5.17
N LEU A 263 -0.79 5.34 5.00
CA LEU A 263 -0.06 6.06 6.04
C LEU A 263 0.35 7.43 5.50
N VAL A 264 0.06 8.49 6.25
CA VAL A 264 0.36 9.87 5.82
C VAL A 264 1.50 10.43 6.64
N ASN A 265 2.47 11.02 5.96
CA ASN A 265 3.60 11.71 6.60
C ASN A 265 3.17 13.13 7.01
N THR A 266 2.65 13.28 8.21
CA THR A 266 2.24 14.59 8.74
C THR A 266 2.47 14.66 10.25
N PRO A 267 2.86 15.81 10.78
CA PRO A 267 2.97 16.02 12.23
C PRO A 267 1.61 16.31 12.90
N TYR A 268 0.54 16.45 12.11
CA TYR A 268 -0.78 16.92 12.60
C TYR A 268 -1.74 15.80 12.96
N THR A 269 -1.34 14.55 12.79
CA THR A 269 -2.07 13.38 13.27
C THR A 269 -1.58 12.96 14.64
N SER A 270 -2.46 12.37 15.42
CA SER A 270 -2.15 11.75 16.71
C SER A 270 -2.61 10.30 16.73
N ASP A 271 -2.23 9.57 17.76
CA ASP A 271 -2.67 8.20 18.03
C ASP A 271 -4.09 8.15 18.62
N VAL A 272 -4.66 9.33 18.89
CA VAL A 272 -6.02 9.53 19.36
C VAL A 272 -6.77 10.49 18.43
N CYS A 273 -8.10 10.39 18.40
CA CYS A 273 -8.94 11.34 17.69
C CYS A 273 -9.23 12.54 18.58
N GLU A 274 -8.86 13.73 18.10
CA GLU A 274 -9.12 15.00 18.76
C GLU A 274 -10.20 15.76 18.00
N ASP A 275 -11.15 16.34 18.73
CA ASP A 275 -12.23 17.15 18.17
C ASP A 275 -11.89 18.63 18.22
N TYR A 276 -11.78 19.23 17.06
CA TYR A 276 -11.62 20.68 16.90
C TYR A 276 -12.87 21.35 16.31
N GLY A 277 -14.02 20.63 16.25
CA GLY A 277 -15.24 21.13 15.64
C GLY A 277 -15.13 21.27 14.13
N GLU A 278 -14.42 20.37 13.47
CA GLU A 278 -14.12 20.41 12.05
C GLU A 278 -15.11 19.57 11.24
N PHE A 279 -15.40 20.03 10.04
CA PHE A 279 -16.28 19.32 9.10
C PHE A 279 -15.63 19.26 7.73
N VAL A 280 -15.90 18.19 7.02
CA VAL A 280 -15.49 18.02 5.62
C VAL A 280 -16.70 17.63 4.76
N THR A 281 -16.64 17.99 3.49
CA THR A 281 -17.61 17.59 2.48
C THR A 281 -16.88 17.12 1.25
N TYR A 282 -17.10 15.87 0.86
CA TYR A 282 -16.55 15.36 -0.39
C TYR A 282 -17.32 15.95 -1.57
N LYS A 283 -16.60 16.61 -2.51
CA LYS A 283 -17.20 17.28 -3.67
C LYS A 283 -17.48 16.35 -4.85
N GLY A 284 -16.97 15.11 -4.80
CA GLY A 284 -16.98 14.23 -5.95
C GLY A 284 -15.86 14.55 -6.94
N GLY A 285 -16.01 14.08 -8.17
CA GLY A 285 -15.10 14.38 -9.29
C GLY A 285 -13.94 13.40 -9.47
N LEU A 286 -13.84 12.39 -8.61
CA LEU A 286 -12.89 11.30 -8.81
C LEU A 286 -13.57 10.18 -9.61
N PRO A 287 -13.00 9.78 -10.79
CA PRO A 287 -13.65 8.79 -11.65
C PRO A 287 -13.88 7.42 -10.98
N ASP A 288 -12.96 6.98 -10.10
CA ASP A 288 -13.10 5.72 -9.37
C ASP A 288 -13.96 5.83 -8.11
N PHE A 289 -14.32 7.06 -7.73
CA PHE A 289 -15.15 7.36 -6.55
C PHE A 289 -16.24 8.40 -6.92
N PRO A 290 -17.16 8.08 -7.84
CA PRO A 290 -18.16 9.05 -8.29
C PRO A 290 -19.16 9.41 -7.19
N ASP A 291 -19.51 8.48 -6.31
CA ASP A 291 -20.56 8.63 -5.32
C ASP A 291 -20.03 8.84 -3.88
N TYR A 292 -18.85 8.36 -3.60
CA TYR A 292 -18.23 8.47 -2.28
C TYR A 292 -16.69 8.42 -2.36
N PHE A 293 -16.01 8.97 -1.37
CA PHE A 293 -14.57 8.79 -1.16
C PHE A 293 -14.33 7.75 -0.06
N LEU A 294 -13.55 6.73 -0.36
CA LEU A 294 -13.13 5.73 0.61
C LEU A 294 -11.90 6.23 1.37
N PHE A 295 -12.10 6.61 2.63
CA PHE A 295 -11.01 7.05 3.50
C PHE A 295 -10.28 5.86 4.13
N ASP A 296 -11.05 4.96 4.72
CA ASP A 296 -10.62 3.64 5.20
C ASP A 296 -11.81 2.65 5.14
N LYS A 297 -11.62 1.43 5.63
CA LYS A 297 -12.65 0.38 5.58
C LYS A 297 -13.96 0.76 6.29
N ASP A 298 -13.89 1.66 7.28
CA ASP A 298 -15.03 2.06 8.12
C ASP A 298 -15.58 3.45 7.77
N ILE A 299 -14.81 4.25 7.03
CA ILE A 299 -15.15 5.65 6.75
C ILE A 299 -15.26 5.89 5.25
N LYS A 300 -16.51 6.19 4.83
CA LYS A 300 -16.85 6.63 3.47
C LYS A 300 -17.48 8.01 3.54
N PHE A 301 -17.05 8.92 2.70
CA PHE A 301 -17.64 10.25 2.58
C PHE A 301 -18.50 10.31 1.32
N GLY A 302 -19.83 10.39 1.49
CA GLY A 302 -20.75 10.58 0.38
C GLY A 302 -20.59 11.95 -0.26
N VAL A 303 -20.84 12.03 -1.57
CA VAL A 303 -20.78 13.31 -2.30
C VAL A 303 -21.78 14.29 -1.73
N GLY A 304 -21.34 15.51 -1.35
CA GLY A 304 -22.18 16.57 -0.81
C GLY A 304 -22.60 16.36 0.65
N GLU A 305 -22.20 15.27 1.28
CA GLU A 305 -22.48 15.00 2.69
C GLU A 305 -21.51 15.79 3.58
N ARG A 306 -22.04 16.72 4.37
CA ARG A 306 -21.27 17.45 5.39
C ARG A 306 -21.09 16.56 6.61
N ARG A 307 -19.85 16.23 6.96
CA ARG A 307 -19.56 15.31 8.05
C ARG A 307 -18.59 15.88 9.06
N HIS A 308 -18.93 15.75 10.34
CA HIS A 308 -18.03 16.06 11.45
C HIS A 308 -16.88 15.05 11.50
N VAL A 309 -15.66 15.53 11.69
CA VAL A 309 -14.46 14.72 11.62
C VAL A 309 -13.41 15.12 12.66
N CYS A 310 -12.53 14.19 12.97
CA CYS A 310 -11.42 14.44 13.88
C CYS A 310 -10.20 15.04 13.16
N ASN A 311 -9.22 15.48 13.95
CA ASN A 311 -7.94 16.02 13.47
C ASN A 311 -7.22 15.12 12.45
N ASN A 312 -7.30 13.81 12.62
CA ASN A 312 -6.59 12.86 11.74
C ASN A 312 -7.15 12.85 10.33
N VAL A 313 -8.48 12.99 10.19
CA VAL A 313 -9.12 13.10 8.87
C VAL A 313 -8.80 14.45 8.22
N THR A 314 -8.94 15.54 8.98
CA THR A 314 -8.72 16.88 8.43
C THR A 314 -7.31 17.11 7.96
N SER A 315 -6.32 16.44 8.56
CA SER A 315 -4.92 16.50 8.10
C SER A 315 -4.71 16.11 6.65
N LEU A 316 -5.61 15.30 6.06
CA LEU A 316 -5.55 14.88 4.66
C LEU A 316 -6.21 15.87 3.70
N VAL A 317 -7.05 16.77 4.21
CA VAL A 317 -7.87 17.65 3.39
C VAL A 317 -7.54 19.14 3.55
N ILE A 318 -6.75 19.53 4.55
CA ILE A 318 -6.36 20.93 4.78
C ILE A 318 -5.13 21.25 3.91
N PRO A 319 -5.21 22.24 2.98
CA PRO A 319 -4.10 22.60 2.13
C PRO A 319 -2.85 23.08 2.89
N GLU A 320 -3.05 23.81 3.98
CA GLU A 320 -1.97 24.32 4.84
C GLU A 320 -1.15 23.22 5.50
N PHE A 321 -1.71 22.02 5.61
CA PHE A 321 -1.03 20.82 6.13
C PHE A 321 -0.52 19.90 5.03
N GLY A 322 -0.49 20.38 3.78
CA GLY A 322 -0.05 19.60 2.65
C GLY A 322 -1.02 18.49 2.22
N GLY A 323 -2.26 18.54 2.69
CA GLY A 323 -3.27 17.51 2.46
C GLY A 323 -3.50 17.22 0.98
N ARG A 324 -3.23 15.99 0.56
CA ARG A 324 -3.31 15.58 -0.85
C ARG A 324 -4.71 15.67 -1.45
N TYR A 325 -5.73 15.54 -0.63
CA TYR A 325 -7.14 15.50 -1.06
C TYR A 325 -7.88 16.82 -0.94
N ALA A 326 -7.17 17.90 -0.62
CA ALA A 326 -7.76 19.24 -0.47
C ALA A 326 -8.55 19.71 -1.71
N ALA A 327 -8.14 19.30 -2.90
CA ALA A 327 -8.83 19.69 -4.14
C ALA A 327 -10.24 19.12 -4.29
N VAL A 328 -10.52 17.97 -3.65
CA VAL A 328 -11.81 17.26 -3.77
C VAL A 328 -12.67 17.30 -2.52
N PHE A 329 -12.22 18.04 -1.49
CA PHE A 329 -12.99 18.29 -0.27
C PHE A 329 -13.19 19.77 -0.03
N ASP A 330 -14.32 20.12 0.53
CA ASP A 330 -14.52 21.38 1.24
C ASP A 330 -14.25 21.14 2.72
N TYR A 331 -13.58 22.08 3.35
CA TYR A 331 -13.23 22.06 4.76
C TYR A 331 -13.85 23.25 5.48
N GLU A 332 -14.44 22.99 6.65
CA GLU A 332 -14.97 23.99 7.55
C GLU A 332 -14.44 23.77 8.96
N GLY A 333 -13.88 24.78 9.57
CA GLY A 333 -13.42 24.73 10.96
C GLY A 333 -12.16 25.52 11.20
N SER A 334 -11.68 25.42 12.41
CA SER A 334 -10.46 26.08 12.84
C SER A 334 -9.84 25.27 13.96
N ARG A 335 -8.62 24.81 13.78
CA ARG A 335 -7.86 24.11 14.84
C ARG A 335 -7.46 24.98 16.03
N ASN A 336 -7.97 26.18 16.12
CA ASN A 336 -7.69 27.09 17.23
C ASN A 336 -8.43 26.75 18.52
N ARG A 337 -9.40 25.85 18.47
CA ARG A 337 -10.25 25.52 19.61
C ARG A 337 -10.46 24.02 19.72
N HIS A 338 -9.68 23.39 20.57
CA HIS A 338 -9.90 22.02 20.99
C HIS A 338 -11.21 21.92 21.78
N ALA A 339 -12.15 21.14 21.27
CA ALA A 339 -13.47 20.95 21.88
C ALA A 339 -13.50 19.77 22.87
N GLY A 340 -12.40 19.10 23.05
CA GLY A 340 -12.21 17.92 23.89
C GLY A 340 -11.79 16.69 23.10
N ASP A 341 -11.48 15.64 23.80
CA ASP A 341 -11.26 14.33 23.18
C ASP A 341 -12.64 13.74 22.89
N THR A 342 -13.02 13.73 21.64
CA THR A 342 -14.39 13.39 21.25
C THR A 342 -14.78 11.98 21.60
N HIS A 343 -13.83 11.13 21.66
CA HIS A 343 -14.12 9.74 21.92
C HIS A 343 -12.87 9.09 22.50
N GLY A 344 -12.69 9.19 23.80
CA GLY A 344 -11.57 8.56 24.52
C GLY A 344 -11.35 7.09 24.23
N ASP A 345 -12.14 6.53 23.34
CA ASP A 345 -12.07 5.16 22.86
C ASP A 345 -11.65 4.99 21.40
N HIS A 346 -11.41 6.09 20.69
CA HIS A 346 -10.81 6.02 19.36
C HIS A 346 -9.30 5.93 19.37
N ILE A 347 -8.86 5.06 20.13
CA ILE A 347 -7.68 4.30 19.74
C ILE A 347 -8.05 3.71 18.40
N ILE A 348 -7.20 3.85 17.41
CA ILE A 348 -7.25 3.10 16.15
C ILE A 348 -7.42 1.63 16.53
N LYS A 349 -8.66 1.21 16.69
CA LYS A 349 -8.97 0.01 17.50
C LYS A 349 -9.03 -1.23 16.68
N VAL A 350 -9.03 -1.11 15.36
CA VAL A 350 -9.45 -2.29 14.66
C VAL A 350 -8.33 -2.78 13.80
N ALA A 351 -7.56 -3.69 14.36
CA ALA A 351 -6.96 -4.72 13.53
C ALA A 351 -8.06 -5.23 12.59
N PRO A 352 -7.78 -5.30 11.27
CA PRO A 352 -8.73 -5.87 10.33
C PRO A 352 -9.18 -7.24 10.82
N ASP A 353 -10.44 -7.57 10.63
CA ASP A 353 -10.93 -8.90 10.92
C ASP A 353 -10.27 -9.90 9.98
N PHE A 354 -9.46 -10.78 10.54
CA PHE A 354 -8.77 -11.83 9.79
C PHE A 354 -9.70 -12.99 9.40
N ASP A 355 -10.87 -13.10 10.02
CA ASP A 355 -11.85 -14.14 9.69
C ASP A 355 -12.71 -13.82 8.47
N GLY A 356 -12.63 -12.59 7.98
CA GLY A 356 -12.95 -12.19 6.61
C GLY A 356 -14.35 -12.51 6.10
N VAL A 357 -15.39 -12.44 6.91
CA VAL A 357 -16.75 -12.26 6.44
C VAL A 357 -17.35 -11.14 7.27
N VAL A 358 -17.47 -9.97 6.71
CA VAL A 358 -18.48 -9.04 7.19
C VAL A 358 -19.80 -9.63 6.75
N ASP A 359 -20.49 -10.31 7.64
CA ASP A 359 -21.89 -10.60 7.47
C ASP A 359 -22.57 -9.23 7.30
N GLU A 360 -23.31 -9.04 6.22
CA GLU A 360 -24.03 -7.76 5.96
C GLU A 360 -24.98 -7.37 7.10
N ASP A 361 -25.27 -8.29 8.00
CA ASP A 361 -26.10 -8.11 9.20
C ASP A 361 -25.32 -7.77 10.47
N ASP A 362 -24.01 -7.94 10.49
CA ASP A 362 -23.17 -7.52 11.61
C ASP A 362 -22.80 -6.03 11.42
N GLN A 363 -23.77 -5.17 11.74
CA GLN A 363 -23.54 -3.73 11.82
C GLN A 363 -22.41 -3.53 12.82
N PRO A 364 -21.24 -3.06 12.39
CA PRO A 364 -20.20 -2.73 13.33
C PRO A 364 -20.81 -1.75 14.33
N VAL A 365 -20.63 -2.02 15.60
CA VAL A 365 -20.94 -1.04 16.64
C VAL A 365 -20.34 0.27 16.14
N ARG A 366 -21.20 1.19 15.75
CA ARG A 366 -20.81 2.50 15.24
C ARG A 366 -20.02 3.20 16.32
N VAL A 367 -18.76 2.93 16.36
CA VAL A 367 -17.82 3.79 17.03
C VAL A 367 -17.60 4.92 16.04
N SER A 368 -18.42 5.91 16.13
CA SER A 368 -18.36 7.08 15.28
C SER A 368 -17.18 7.92 15.71
N CYS A 369 -16.09 7.74 14.98
CA CYS A 369 -15.06 8.73 14.94
C CYS A 369 -15.34 9.69 13.80
N CYS A 370 -16.27 10.42 13.75
CA CYS A 370 -16.56 11.36 12.68
C CYS A 370 -17.89 11.06 12.02
#